data_0a821cc63827d7ab0ac3dc8c3d6733cf
#
_entry.id   0a821cc63827d7ab0ac3dc8c3d6733cf
#
_cell.length_a   1.000
_cell.length_b   1.000
_cell.length_c   1.000
_cell.angle_alpha   90.00
_cell.angle_beta   90.00
_cell.angle_gamma   90.00
#
_symmetry.space_group_name_H-M   'P 1'
#
loop_
_entity.id
_entity.type
_entity.pdbx_description
1 polymer ?
#
loop_
_entity_poly.entity_id
_entity_poly.type
_entity_poly.pdbx_seq_one_letter_code
_entity_poly.pdbx_strand_id
1 'polypeptide(L)'
;FQSLLQKNGTDATALEIKRQGSPLTLSVEPERNEQGICCIGAWIRDSMAGIGTVTYYDPATGDFGALGHGITDGDTMALMPFGSGSILPSTVKAVKKGSSGSAGELRGNFDLSGDLGPLCANTDCGIFGTLPADCTLVAGEALPVGDAVEGPATIRANVSGDEVREYAVEILKRLPNASDGREMVISVTDPDLIAATGGIVQGMSGSPILQNGKLVGAVTHVLLSDATKGYGISMETMLNAGENV
;
A
#
# COMPACT_ATOMS: atom_id res chain seq x y z
N PHE A 1 -3.59 20.85 15.85
CA PHE A 1 -5.03 21.13 15.83
C PHE A 1 -5.64 20.96 17.23
N GLN A 2 -5.60 19.77 17.85
CA GLN A 2 -6.21 19.46 19.14
C GLN A 2 -5.78 20.41 20.28
N SER A 3 -4.50 20.77 20.35
CA SER A 3 -3.97 21.70 21.37
C SER A 3 -4.57 23.12 21.24
N LEU A 4 -4.79 23.58 20.02
CA LEU A 4 -5.44 24.88 19.76
C LEU A 4 -6.91 24.84 20.14
N LEU A 5 -7.59 23.72 19.81
CA LEU A 5 -9.00 23.53 20.17
C LEU A 5 -9.20 23.52 21.70
N GLN A 6 -8.32 22.82 22.43
CA GLN A 6 -8.35 22.80 23.90
C GLN A 6 -8.12 24.20 24.50
N LYS A 7 -7.20 24.97 23.91
CA LYS A 7 -6.91 26.33 24.37
C LYS A 7 -8.10 27.28 24.16
N ASN A 8 -8.83 27.12 23.04
CA ASN A 8 -9.98 27.95 22.70
C ASN A 8 -11.27 27.53 23.49
N GLY A 9 -11.25 26.31 24.03
CA GLY A 9 -12.39 25.79 24.82
C GLY A 9 -13.60 25.49 23.93
N THR A 10 -14.78 25.89 24.41
CA THR A 10 -16.05 25.72 23.71
C THR A 10 -16.46 26.93 22.88
N ASP A 11 -15.60 27.96 22.79
CA ASP A 11 -15.89 29.13 21.99
C ASP A 11 -15.89 28.79 20.49
N ALA A 12 -16.78 29.47 19.76
CA ALA A 12 -16.88 29.30 18.31
C ALA A 12 -15.52 29.50 17.63
N THR A 13 -15.10 28.51 16.88
CA THR A 13 -13.78 28.44 16.23
C THR A 13 -13.94 28.47 14.72
N ALA A 14 -13.25 29.39 14.05
CA ALA A 14 -13.18 29.43 12.60
C ALA A 14 -12.14 28.40 12.11
N LEU A 15 -12.56 27.51 11.21
CA LEU A 15 -11.71 26.55 10.53
C LEU A 15 -11.59 26.92 9.05
N GLU A 16 -10.38 27.18 8.62
CA GLU A 16 -10.06 27.30 7.19
C GLU A 16 -9.72 25.92 6.64
N ILE A 17 -10.49 25.45 5.68
CA ILE A 17 -10.33 24.14 5.06
C ILE A 17 -10.25 24.27 3.55
N LYS A 18 -9.69 23.26 2.88
CA LYS A 18 -9.86 23.03 1.44
C LYS A 18 -10.82 21.88 1.22
N ARG A 19 -11.87 22.12 0.44
CA ARG A 19 -12.82 21.09 0.01
C ARG A 19 -12.84 21.06 -1.52
N GLN A 20 -12.45 19.92 -2.09
CA GLN A 20 -12.31 19.76 -3.56
C GLN A 20 -11.43 20.87 -4.17
N GLY A 21 -10.30 21.17 -3.52
CA GLY A 21 -9.36 22.20 -3.95
C GLY A 21 -9.76 23.65 -3.64
N SER A 22 -11.01 23.93 -3.29
CA SER A 22 -11.51 25.28 -3.00
C SER A 22 -11.41 25.61 -1.50
N PRO A 23 -10.91 26.82 -1.14
CA PRO A 23 -10.87 27.25 0.24
C PRO A 23 -12.30 27.51 0.78
N LEU A 24 -12.52 27.14 2.02
CA LEU A 24 -13.81 27.34 2.71
C LEU A 24 -13.55 27.62 4.18
N THR A 25 -14.25 28.60 4.74
CA THR A 25 -14.22 28.88 6.17
C THR A 25 -15.52 28.35 6.81
N LEU A 26 -15.35 27.54 7.83
CA LEU A 26 -16.44 26.98 8.63
C LEU A 26 -16.34 27.52 10.05
N SER A 27 -17.48 27.87 10.65
CA SER A 27 -17.58 28.12 12.09
C SER A 27 -18.07 26.88 12.78
N VAL A 28 -17.32 26.40 13.77
CA VAL A 28 -17.69 25.22 14.58
C VAL A 28 -17.70 25.59 16.05
N GLU A 29 -18.65 25.04 16.80
CA GLU A 29 -18.71 25.18 18.25
C GLU A 29 -18.26 23.84 18.87
N PRO A 30 -17.07 23.79 19.49
CA PRO A 30 -16.58 22.56 20.11
C PRO A 30 -17.39 22.21 21.35
N GLU A 31 -17.63 20.91 21.55
CA GLU A 31 -18.25 20.41 22.78
C GLU A 31 -17.21 19.63 23.61
N ARG A 32 -17.42 19.56 24.92
CA ARG A 32 -16.61 18.71 25.80
C ARG A 32 -17.16 17.29 25.83
N ASN A 33 -16.29 16.32 25.53
CA ASN A 33 -16.64 14.91 25.74
C ASN A 33 -16.65 14.54 27.24
N GLU A 34 -16.98 13.28 27.57
CA GLU A 34 -17.04 12.76 28.95
C GLU A 34 -15.70 12.90 29.70
N GLN A 35 -14.58 13.03 28.97
CA GLN A 35 -13.24 13.21 29.54
C GLN A 35 -12.83 14.69 29.67
N GLY A 36 -13.75 15.62 29.37
CA GLY A 36 -13.51 17.06 29.40
C GLY A 36 -12.68 17.61 28.24
N ILE A 37 -12.45 16.81 27.20
CA ILE A 37 -11.68 17.17 26.00
C ILE A 37 -12.62 17.87 25.02
N CYS A 38 -12.21 19.04 24.51
CA CYS A 38 -12.96 19.77 23.50
C CYS A 38 -12.85 19.04 22.15
N CYS A 39 -13.98 18.72 21.54
CA CYS A 39 -14.09 17.97 20.28
C CYS A 39 -15.05 18.70 19.32
N ILE A 40 -14.84 18.55 18.03
CA ILE A 40 -15.71 19.09 16.97
C ILE A 40 -16.57 18.03 16.30
N GLY A 41 -16.55 16.79 16.82
CA GLY A 41 -17.31 15.68 16.24
C GLY A 41 -16.78 15.19 14.88
N ALA A 42 -15.51 15.48 14.55
CA ALA A 42 -14.89 15.05 13.31
C ALA A 42 -13.70 14.13 13.58
N TRP A 43 -13.55 13.11 12.74
CA TRP A 43 -12.32 12.31 12.67
C TRP A 43 -11.29 13.05 11.83
N ILE A 44 -10.11 13.25 12.41
CA ILE A 44 -8.99 13.97 11.76
C ILE A 44 -7.79 13.04 11.72
N ARG A 45 -7.21 12.90 10.53
CA ARG A 45 -5.95 12.19 10.29
C ARG A 45 -4.94 13.18 9.73
N ASP A 46 -3.76 13.27 10.32
CA ASP A 46 -2.67 14.12 9.85
C ASP A 46 -1.53 13.30 9.21
N SER A 47 -1.48 12.02 9.51
CA SER A 47 -0.51 11.08 8.92
C SER A 47 -1.08 9.67 8.85
N MET A 48 -0.60 8.90 7.90
CA MET A 48 -0.89 7.48 7.76
C MET A 48 0.42 6.72 7.57
N ALA A 49 0.52 5.53 8.14
CA ALA A 49 1.63 4.62 7.93
C ALA A 49 1.08 3.19 7.75
N GLY A 50 1.73 2.41 6.91
CA GLY A 50 1.36 1.02 6.64
C GLY A 50 2.54 0.23 6.12
N ILE A 51 2.48 -1.11 6.25
CA ILE A 51 3.44 -2.02 5.63
C ILE A 51 2.98 -2.33 4.23
N GLY A 52 3.91 -2.30 3.29
CA GLY A 52 3.69 -2.69 1.90
C GLY A 52 5.01 -3.09 1.24
N THR A 53 4.96 -3.39 -0.04
CA THR A 53 6.12 -3.82 -0.80
C THR A 53 6.39 -2.86 -1.95
N VAL A 54 7.65 -2.46 -2.13
CA VAL A 54 8.12 -1.84 -3.36
C VAL A 54 8.12 -2.91 -4.45
N THR A 55 7.36 -2.66 -5.51
CA THR A 55 7.15 -3.62 -6.60
C THR A 55 8.32 -3.62 -7.57
N TYR A 56 8.74 -2.41 -7.96
CA TYR A 56 9.84 -2.20 -8.88
C TYR A 56 10.63 -0.95 -8.55
N TYR A 57 11.83 -0.92 -9.03
CA TYR A 57 12.74 0.21 -9.03
C TYR A 57 13.45 0.28 -10.38
N ASP A 58 13.48 1.45 -10.99
CA ASP A 58 14.25 1.69 -12.22
C ASP A 58 15.60 2.31 -11.85
N PRO A 59 16.71 1.58 -12.04
CA PRO A 59 18.03 2.10 -11.70
C PRO A 59 18.51 3.23 -12.62
N ALA A 60 17.87 3.44 -13.78
CA ALA A 60 18.24 4.51 -14.70
C ALA A 60 17.69 5.88 -14.26
N THR A 61 16.51 5.90 -13.67
CA THR A 61 15.83 7.13 -13.24
C THR A 61 15.78 7.31 -11.72
N GLY A 62 15.86 6.22 -10.97
CA GLY A 62 15.64 6.17 -9.53
C GLY A 62 14.15 6.03 -9.16
N ASP A 63 13.26 5.92 -10.14
CA ASP A 63 11.83 5.84 -9.90
C ASP A 63 11.44 4.48 -9.35
N PHE A 64 10.47 4.47 -8.46
CA PHE A 64 9.88 3.24 -7.95
C PHE A 64 8.35 3.30 -7.95
N GLY A 65 7.74 2.12 -8.00
CA GLY A 65 6.33 1.93 -7.74
C GLY A 65 6.11 0.86 -6.66
N ALA A 66 5.10 1.06 -5.83
CA ALA A 66 4.78 0.18 -4.72
C ALA A 66 3.27 -0.05 -4.57
N LEU A 67 2.88 -1.07 -3.82
CA LEU A 67 1.51 -1.47 -3.43
C LEU A 67 0.63 -2.01 -4.56
N GLY A 68 0.68 -1.43 -5.77
CA GLY A 68 -0.23 -1.79 -6.87
C GLY A 68 -1.68 -1.29 -6.67
N HIS A 69 -1.93 -0.52 -5.63
CA HIS A 69 -3.20 0.16 -5.34
C HIS A 69 -2.93 1.43 -4.52
N GLY A 70 -3.88 2.34 -4.52
CA GLY A 70 -3.76 3.57 -3.73
C GLY A 70 -3.93 3.35 -2.23
N ILE A 71 -3.41 4.31 -1.46
CA ILE A 71 -3.70 4.43 -0.04
C ILE A 71 -5.06 5.13 0.09
N THR A 72 -6.03 4.44 0.67
CA THR A 72 -7.40 4.91 0.86
C THR A 72 -7.71 5.17 2.33
N ASP A 73 -8.65 6.05 2.58
CA ASP A 73 -9.22 6.23 3.92
C ASP A 73 -10.05 5.02 4.32
N GLY A 74 -9.79 4.46 5.50
CA GLY A 74 -10.41 3.21 5.95
C GLY A 74 -11.93 3.31 6.22
N ASP A 75 -12.47 4.51 6.40
CA ASP A 75 -13.89 4.70 6.69
C ASP A 75 -14.69 5.03 5.43
N THR A 76 -14.10 5.81 4.52
CA THR A 76 -14.78 6.29 3.30
C THR A 76 -14.40 5.51 2.06
N MET A 77 -13.33 4.73 2.11
CA MET A 77 -12.69 4.04 0.97
C MET A 77 -12.24 4.99 -0.16
N ALA A 78 -12.27 6.29 0.08
CA ALA A 78 -11.80 7.28 -0.88
C ALA A 78 -10.27 7.30 -0.93
N LEU A 79 -9.71 7.51 -2.12
CA LEU A 79 -8.28 7.73 -2.29
C LEU A 79 -7.83 8.92 -1.43
N MET A 80 -6.80 8.72 -0.61
CA MET A 80 -6.28 9.78 0.24
C MET A 80 -5.61 10.86 -0.60
N PRO A 81 -5.97 12.15 -0.41
CA PRO A 81 -5.26 13.24 -1.05
C PRO A 81 -3.79 13.21 -0.66
N PHE A 82 -2.92 13.21 -1.67
CA PHE A 82 -1.48 13.19 -1.43
C PHE A 82 -0.99 14.59 -1.02
N GLY A 83 -0.28 14.66 0.09
CA GLY A 83 0.40 15.87 0.56
C GLY A 83 1.91 15.70 0.52
N SER A 84 2.41 14.75 1.26
CA SER A 84 3.81 14.30 1.28
C SER A 84 3.90 12.92 1.90
N GLY A 85 4.98 12.20 1.62
CA GLY A 85 5.23 10.88 2.20
C GLY A 85 6.64 10.41 1.92
N SER A 86 7.07 9.36 2.60
CA SER A 86 8.37 8.72 2.44
C SER A 86 8.25 7.21 2.52
N ILE A 87 9.20 6.51 1.92
CA ILE A 87 9.43 5.08 2.13
C ILE A 87 10.43 4.91 3.27
N LEU A 88 10.07 4.04 4.20
CA LEU A 88 10.91 3.69 5.35
C LEU A 88 11.20 2.18 5.35
N PRO A 89 12.41 1.75 5.77
CA PRO A 89 12.65 0.33 5.98
C PRO A 89 11.70 -0.23 7.05
N SER A 90 11.25 -1.45 6.83
CA SER A 90 10.44 -2.15 7.82
C SER A 90 10.90 -3.59 8.00
N THR A 91 10.87 -4.08 9.24
CA THR A 91 11.18 -5.47 9.59
C THR A 91 9.90 -6.17 10.03
N VAL A 92 9.58 -7.31 9.44
CA VAL A 92 8.41 -8.12 9.84
C VAL A 92 8.71 -8.85 11.15
N LYS A 93 7.92 -8.58 12.18
CA LYS A 93 8.07 -9.17 13.52
C LYS A 93 7.06 -10.28 13.81
N ALA A 94 5.86 -10.19 13.23
CA ALA A 94 4.80 -11.15 13.42
C ALA A 94 3.84 -11.18 12.23
N VAL A 95 3.14 -12.28 12.09
CA VAL A 95 2.07 -12.46 11.12
C VAL A 95 0.78 -12.82 11.84
N LYS A 96 -0.26 -12.01 11.62
CA LYS A 96 -1.64 -12.43 11.87
C LYS A 96 -2.12 -13.17 10.64
N LYS A 97 -2.35 -14.49 10.76
CA LYS A 97 -2.77 -15.30 9.62
C LYS A 97 -4.14 -14.87 9.09
N GLY A 98 -4.29 -14.91 7.78
CA GLY A 98 -5.57 -14.78 7.11
C GLY A 98 -6.47 -16.00 7.33
N SER A 99 -7.75 -15.78 7.32
CA SER A 99 -8.79 -16.82 7.37
C SER A 99 -10.02 -16.36 6.60
N SER A 100 -10.92 -17.30 6.29
CA SER A 100 -12.18 -16.93 5.61
C SER A 100 -12.93 -15.85 6.38
N GLY A 101 -13.27 -14.77 5.69
CA GLY A 101 -13.94 -13.58 6.25
C GLY A 101 -13.04 -12.57 6.97
N SER A 102 -11.73 -12.85 7.09
CA SER A 102 -10.79 -11.95 7.76
C SER A 102 -9.43 -11.93 7.05
N ALA A 103 -9.04 -10.79 6.54
CA ALA A 103 -7.68 -10.60 6.04
C ALA A 103 -6.68 -10.75 7.19
N GLY A 104 -5.57 -11.44 6.90
CA GLY A 104 -4.40 -11.45 7.77
C GLY A 104 -3.59 -10.17 7.63
N GLU A 105 -2.51 -10.05 8.41
CA GLU A 105 -1.73 -8.82 8.49
C GLU A 105 -0.26 -9.13 8.82
N LEU A 106 0.67 -8.54 8.09
CA LEU A 106 2.07 -8.45 8.50
C LEU A 106 2.20 -7.33 9.54
N ARG A 107 2.86 -7.63 10.64
CA ARG A 107 3.16 -6.66 11.70
C ARG A 107 4.65 -6.49 11.84
N GLY A 108 5.10 -5.27 11.88
CA GLY A 108 6.52 -4.96 11.93
C GLY A 108 6.81 -3.61 12.57
N ASN A 109 8.10 -3.30 12.62
CA ASN A 109 8.60 -2.02 13.08
C ASN A 109 9.13 -1.24 11.88
N PHE A 110 8.87 0.06 11.86
CA PHE A 110 9.47 1.00 10.92
C PHE A 110 10.76 1.57 11.50
N ASP A 111 11.80 1.66 10.67
CA ASP A 111 12.98 2.44 11.03
C ASP A 111 12.74 3.91 10.66
N LEU A 112 12.34 4.70 11.64
CA LEU A 112 12.05 6.12 11.46
C LEU A 112 13.30 6.98 11.19
N SER A 113 14.49 6.43 11.36
CA SER A 113 15.76 7.11 11.07
C SER A 113 16.26 6.87 9.65
N GLY A 114 15.67 5.88 8.96
CA GLY A 114 16.10 5.42 7.64
C GLY A 114 15.17 5.87 6.53
N ASP A 115 14.95 7.18 6.32
CA ASP A 115 14.19 7.66 5.15
C ASP A 115 14.91 7.24 3.87
N LEU A 116 14.26 6.38 3.06
CA LEU A 116 14.82 5.85 1.82
C LEU A 116 14.59 6.78 0.63
N GLY A 117 13.53 7.55 0.67
CA GLY A 117 13.19 8.49 -0.40
C GLY A 117 11.73 8.94 -0.37
N PRO A 118 11.46 10.08 -1.04
CA PRO A 118 10.13 10.67 -1.03
C PRO A 118 9.16 9.92 -1.94
N LEU A 119 7.89 9.93 -1.54
CA LEU A 119 6.77 9.69 -2.42
C LEU A 119 6.48 10.93 -3.25
N CYS A 120 6.07 10.74 -4.51
CA CYS A 120 5.63 11.79 -5.42
C CYS A 120 4.12 11.76 -5.64
N ALA A 121 3.50 10.58 -5.57
CA ALA A 121 2.07 10.43 -5.82
C ALA A 121 1.43 9.25 -5.09
N ASN A 122 0.11 9.38 -4.86
CA ASN A 122 -0.80 8.32 -4.47
C ASN A 122 -1.91 8.25 -5.53
N THR A 123 -1.97 7.15 -6.28
CA THR A 123 -2.92 6.92 -7.37
C THR A 123 -3.72 5.64 -7.12
N ASP A 124 -4.77 5.38 -7.90
CA ASP A 124 -5.54 4.12 -7.80
C ASP A 124 -4.71 2.87 -8.15
N CYS A 125 -3.60 3.04 -8.88
CA CYS A 125 -2.72 1.96 -9.35
C CYS A 125 -1.46 1.76 -8.52
N GLY A 126 -1.24 2.55 -7.47
CA GLY A 126 -0.07 2.46 -6.61
C GLY A 126 0.38 3.79 -6.02
N ILE A 127 1.43 3.71 -5.22
CA ILE A 127 2.20 4.86 -4.77
C ILE A 127 3.52 4.89 -5.53
N PHE A 128 3.97 6.08 -5.89
CA PHE A 128 5.16 6.30 -6.71
C PHE A 128 6.07 7.32 -6.06
N GLY A 129 7.35 7.24 -6.36
CA GLY A 129 8.35 8.15 -5.83
C GLY A 129 9.74 7.85 -6.37
N THR A 130 10.76 8.42 -5.74
CA THR A 130 12.15 8.25 -6.15
C THR A 130 13.00 7.74 -4.99
N LEU A 131 13.94 6.86 -5.29
CA LEU A 131 14.97 6.40 -4.38
C LEU A 131 16.34 6.90 -4.84
N PRO A 132 17.25 7.23 -3.92
CA PRO A 132 18.61 7.60 -4.30
C PRO A 132 19.33 6.45 -5.01
N ALA A 133 20.21 6.80 -5.95
CA ALA A 133 20.94 5.83 -6.78
C ALA A 133 21.84 4.87 -5.97
N ASP A 134 22.21 5.25 -4.75
CA ASP A 134 22.99 4.46 -3.80
C ASP A 134 22.13 3.68 -2.79
N CYS A 135 20.83 3.57 -3.05
CA CYS A 135 19.92 2.81 -2.19
C CYS A 135 20.31 1.32 -2.17
N THR A 136 20.94 0.89 -1.10
CA THR A 136 21.45 -0.48 -0.94
C THR A 136 20.36 -1.54 -0.73
N LEU A 137 19.14 -1.12 -0.48
CA LEU A 137 17.99 -2.04 -0.31
C LEU A 137 17.40 -2.51 -1.64
N VAL A 138 17.81 -1.88 -2.73
CA VAL A 138 17.43 -2.29 -4.09
C VAL A 138 18.62 -3.06 -4.69
N ALA A 139 18.73 -4.33 -4.36
CA ALA A 139 19.76 -5.20 -4.92
C ALA A 139 19.11 -6.26 -5.80
N GLY A 140 19.70 -6.51 -6.95
CA GLY A 140 19.29 -7.58 -7.83
C GLY A 140 19.62 -7.34 -9.30
N GLU A 141 19.41 -8.36 -10.11
CA GLU A 141 19.49 -8.26 -11.55
C GLU A 141 18.22 -7.61 -12.10
N ALA A 142 18.39 -6.70 -13.07
CA ALA A 142 17.26 -6.08 -13.75
C ALA A 142 16.47 -7.15 -14.53
N LEU A 143 15.17 -7.21 -14.29
CA LEU A 143 14.27 -8.13 -14.98
C LEU A 143 13.51 -7.40 -16.09
N PRO A 144 13.34 -8.03 -17.25
CA PRO A 144 12.48 -7.47 -18.29
C PRO A 144 11.01 -7.46 -17.81
N VAL A 145 10.26 -6.47 -18.24
CA VAL A 145 8.82 -6.42 -18.07
C VAL A 145 8.13 -7.29 -19.11
N GLY A 146 7.02 -7.88 -18.77
CA GLY A 146 6.23 -8.72 -19.67
C GLY A 146 4.76 -8.80 -19.30
N ASP A 147 4.00 -9.43 -20.19
CA ASP A 147 2.58 -9.68 -19.96
C ASP A 147 2.38 -10.92 -19.10
N ALA A 148 1.44 -10.84 -18.17
CA ALA A 148 0.98 -11.99 -17.43
C ALA A 148 0.20 -12.94 -18.33
N VAL A 149 0.38 -14.26 -18.17
CA VAL A 149 -0.45 -15.29 -18.79
C VAL A 149 -0.98 -16.25 -17.73
N GLU A 150 -2.10 -16.91 -17.99
CA GLU A 150 -2.62 -17.91 -17.05
C GLU A 150 -1.63 -19.07 -16.89
N GLY A 151 -1.45 -19.55 -15.65
CA GLY A 151 -0.54 -20.63 -15.30
C GLY A 151 0.44 -20.29 -14.17
N PRO A 152 1.47 -21.13 -13.99
CA PRO A 152 2.43 -20.98 -12.90
C PRO A 152 3.20 -19.66 -12.94
N ALA A 153 3.39 -19.09 -11.77
CA ALA A 153 4.16 -17.87 -11.53
C ALA A 153 4.75 -17.91 -10.11
N THR A 154 5.52 -16.91 -9.75
CA THR A 154 6.00 -16.72 -8.38
C THR A 154 5.75 -15.30 -7.89
N ILE A 155 5.73 -15.10 -6.58
CA ILE A 155 5.75 -13.77 -5.96
C ILE A 155 6.96 -13.66 -5.04
N ARG A 156 7.54 -12.48 -4.94
CA ARG A 156 8.56 -12.20 -3.92
C ARG A 156 7.91 -11.46 -2.76
N ALA A 157 8.07 -11.99 -1.55
CA ALA A 157 7.52 -11.39 -0.35
C ALA A 157 8.47 -11.61 0.84
N ASN A 158 8.44 -10.65 1.76
CA ASN A 158 9.02 -10.81 3.08
C ASN A 158 7.87 -11.05 4.08
N VAL A 159 7.88 -12.21 4.70
CA VAL A 159 6.87 -12.59 5.70
C VAL A 159 7.50 -12.88 7.07
N SER A 160 8.81 -12.75 7.20
CA SER A 160 9.54 -12.95 8.47
C SER A 160 10.89 -12.23 8.45
N GLY A 161 11.16 -11.40 9.45
CA GLY A 161 12.41 -10.64 9.56
C GLY A 161 12.61 -9.72 8.37
N ASP A 162 13.80 -9.77 7.77
CA ASP A 162 14.20 -8.96 6.62
C ASP A 162 14.46 -9.83 5.37
N GLU A 163 14.09 -11.11 5.41
CA GLU A 163 14.35 -12.07 4.35
C GLU A 163 13.24 -12.04 3.29
N VAL A 164 13.59 -11.65 2.07
CA VAL A 164 12.71 -11.79 0.89
C VAL A 164 12.86 -13.19 0.32
N ARG A 165 11.75 -13.88 0.15
CA ARG A 165 11.69 -15.20 -0.50
C ARG A 165 10.75 -15.18 -1.69
N GLU A 166 10.98 -16.14 -2.58
CA GLU A 166 10.12 -16.39 -3.73
C GLU A 166 9.18 -17.55 -3.41
N TYR A 167 7.87 -17.33 -3.64
CA TYR A 167 6.80 -18.27 -3.33
C TYR A 167 6.00 -18.59 -4.58
N ALA A 168 5.63 -19.86 -4.74
CA ALA A 168 4.84 -20.33 -5.87
C ALA A 168 3.39 -19.82 -5.80
N VAL A 169 2.92 -19.32 -6.94
CA VAL A 169 1.52 -18.92 -7.16
C VAL A 169 1.06 -19.39 -8.53
N GLU A 170 -0.23 -19.32 -8.78
CA GLU A 170 -0.82 -19.56 -10.09
C GLU A 170 -1.67 -18.36 -10.49
N ILE A 171 -1.48 -17.86 -11.70
CA ILE A 171 -2.38 -16.89 -12.30
C ILE A 171 -3.56 -17.66 -12.87
N LEU A 172 -4.70 -17.58 -12.18
CA LEU A 172 -5.89 -18.34 -12.53
C LEU A 172 -6.67 -17.74 -13.68
N LYS A 173 -6.66 -16.39 -13.78
CA LYS A 173 -7.44 -15.65 -14.78
C LYS A 173 -6.88 -14.25 -14.95
N ARG A 174 -6.90 -13.77 -16.20
CA ARG A 174 -6.68 -12.37 -16.55
C ARG A 174 -8.00 -11.62 -16.69
N LEU A 175 -8.04 -10.37 -16.24
CA LEU A 175 -9.19 -9.48 -16.25
C LEU A 175 -8.76 -8.11 -16.85
N PRO A 176 -8.36 -8.05 -18.10
CA PRO A 176 -7.67 -6.88 -18.69
C PRO A 176 -8.51 -5.59 -18.75
N ASN A 177 -9.80 -5.68 -18.48
CA ASN A 177 -10.71 -4.52 -18.49
C ASN A 177 -11.15 -4.12 -17.07
N ALA A 178 -10.51 -4.64 -16.03
CA ALA A 178 -10.80 -4.22 -14.67
C ALA A 178 -10.22 -2.81 -14.43
N SER A 179 -11.06 -1.90 -13.96
CA SER A 179 -10.70 -0.49 -13.76
C SER A 179 -10.15 -0.18 -12.36
N ASP A 180 -10.09 -1.18 -11.49
CA ASP A 180 -9.79 -1.03 -10.06
C ASP A 180 -8.47 -1.73 -9.64
N GLY A 181 -7.55 -1.95 -10.59
CA GLY A 181 -6.27 -2.63 -10.35
C GLY A 181 -6.39 -4.13 -10.08
N ARG A 182 -7.56 -4.75 -10.32
CA ARG A 182 -7.80 -6.19 -10.15
C ARG A 182 -7.74 -6.92 -11.49
N GLU A 183 -6.64 -6.77 -12.20
CA GLU A 183 -6.48 -7.21 -13.59
C GLU A 183 -6.14 -8.69 -13.73
N MET A 184 -5.80 -9.36 -12.64
CA MET A 184 -5.60 -10.80 -12.59
C MET A 184 -6.09 -11.40 -11.28
N VAL A 185 -6.55 -12.64 -11.33
CA VAL A 185 -6.83 -13.47 -10.15
C VAL A 185 -5.65 -14.41 -9.96
N ILE A 186 -5.10 -14.41 -8.75
CA ILE A 186 -3.98 -15.28 -8.39
C ILE A 186 -4.35 -16.22 -7.25
N SER A 187 -3.71 -17.37 -7.20
CA SER A 187 -3.83 -18.35 -6.10
C SER A 187 -2.44 -18.68 -5.57
N VAL A 188 -2.26 -18.59 -4.26
CA VAL A 188 -1.05 -19.07 -3.60
C VAL A 188 -1.08 -20.61 -3.61
N THR A 189 -0.03 -21.22 -4.15
CA THR A 189 0.15 -22.68 -4.20
C THR A 189 1.31 -23.15 -3.32
N ASP A 190 2.11 -22.21 -2.83
CA ASP A 190 3.26 -22.47 -1.98
C ASP A 190 2.83 -22.90 -0.57
N PRO A 191 3.19 -24.14 -0.13
CA PRO A 191 2.78 -24.63 1.17
C PRO A 191 3.42 -23.88 2.35
N ASP A 192 4.63 -23.37 2.19
CA ASP A 192 5.33 -22.65 3.26
C ASP A 192 4.70 -21.26 3.47
N LEU A 193 4.33 -20.58 2.40
CA LEU A 193 3.60 -19.32 2.50
C LEU A 193 2.22 -19.53 3.14
N ILE A 194 1.48 -20.56 2.71
CA ILE A 194 0.17 -20.89 3.30
C ILE A 194 0.32 -21.22 4.79
N ALA A 195 1.34 -22.02 5.14
CA ALA A 195 1.61 -22.35 6.54
C ALA A 195 1.98 -21.12 7.38
N ALA A 196 2.75 -20.17 6.81
CA ALA A 196 3.19 -18.97 7.52
C ALA A 196 2.06 -17.94 7.68
N THR A 197 1.31 -17.65 6.61
CA THR A 197 0.40 -16.49 6.53
C THR A 197 -1.07 -16.87 6.37
N GLY A 198 -1.38 -18.09 5.99
CA GLY A 198 -2.73 -18.53 5.59
C GLY A 198 -3.11 -18.13 4.15
N GLY A 199 -2.19 -17.49 3.42
CA GLY A 199 -2.38 -16.98 2.06
C GLY A 199 -1.90 -15.55 1.90
N ILE A 200 -2.60 -14.75 1.11
CA ILE A 200 -2.28 -13.32 0.92
C ILE A 200 -2.78 -12.54 2.13
N VAL A 201 -1.92 -11.71 2.70
CA VAL A 201 -2.21 -10.89 3.89
C VAL A 201 -1.89 -9.41 3.64
N GLN A 202 -2.46 -8.52 4.43
CA GLN A 202 -2.13 -7.10 4.41
C GLN A 202 -0.63 -6.91 4.68
N GLY A 203 0.00 -6.04 3.90
CA GLY A 203 1.46 -5.86 3.86
C GLY A 203 2.13 -6.55 2.67
N MET A 204 1.49 -7.55 2.04
CA MET A 204 1.98 -8.16 0.80
C MET A 204 1.57 -7.38 -0.46
N SER A 205 0.76 -6.34 -0.33
CA SER A 205 0.45 -5.45 -1.46
C SER A 205 1.74 -4.88 -2.06
N GLY A 206 1.85 -4.95 -3.38
CA GLY A 206 3.06 -4.60 -4.12
C GLY A 206 4.04 -5.76 -4.32
N SER A 207 3.85 -6.93 -3.71
CA SER A 207 4.72 -8.09 -3.96
C SER A 207 4.81 -8.36 -5.46
N PRO A 208 6.01 -8.29 -6.08
CA PRO A 208 6.16 -8.46 -7.52
C PRO A 208 5.78 -9.88 -7.94
N ILE A 209 5.04 -9.98 -9.04
CA ILE A 209 4.65 -11.25 -9.67
C ILE A 209 5.64 -11.51 -10.82
N LEU A 210 6.31 -12.64 -10.75
CA LEU A 210 7.31 -13.06 -11.73
C LEU A 210 6.81 -14.26 -12.50
N GLN A 211 6.97 -14.22 -13.83
CA GLN A 211 6.61 -15.32 -14.71
C GLN A 211 7.58 -15.41 -15.89
N ASN A 212 8.13 -16.60 -16.13
CA ASN A 212 9.08 -16.85 -17.23
C ASN A 212 10.28 -15.87 -17.25
N GLY A 213 10.80 -15.52 -16.06
CA GLY A 213 11.94 -14.59 -15.91
C GLY A 213 11.59 -13.12 -16.16
N LYS A 214 10.30 -12.76 -16.15
CA LYS A 214 9.82 -11.40 -16.37
C LYS A 214 9.03 -10.91 -15.16
N LEU A 215 9.07 -9.60 -14.90
CA LEU A 215 8.16 -8.93 -13.99
C LEU A 215 6.85 -8.64 -14.73
N VAL A 216 5.76 -9.28 -14.30
CA VAL A 216 4.47 -9.24 -15.01
C VAL A 216 3.37 -8.49 -14.26
N GLY A 217 3.57 -8.18 -12.98
CA GLY A 217 2.58 -7.46 -12.20
C GLY A 217 2.93 -7.40 -10.72
N ALA A 218 1.95 -7.00 -9.92
CA ALA A 218 2.04 -6.92 -8.46
C ALA A 218 0.79 -7.47 -7.79
N VAL A 219 0.95 -8.07 -6.62
CA VAL A 219 -0.17 -8.46 -5.75
C VAL A 219 -0.84 -7.21 -5.21
N THR A 220 -2.17 -7.14 -5.23
CA THR A 220 -2.92 -5.97 -4.76
C THR A 220 -3.84 -6.27 -3.58
N HIS A 221 -4.78 -7.17 -3.76
CA HIS A 221 -5.84 -7.41 -2.78
C HIS A 221 -6.00 -8.91 -2.49
N VAL A 222 -6.36 -9.23 -1.25
CA VAL A 222 -6.78 -10.59 -0.87
C VAL A 222 -8.27 -10.80 -1.15
N LEU A 223 -8.66 -12.01 -1.50
CA LEU A 223 -10.06 -12.41 -1.58
C LEU A 223 -10.53 -12.83 -0.17
N LEU A 224 -11.40 -12.04 0.46
CA LEU A 224 -11.80 -12.27 1.86
C LEU A 224 -12.47 -13.62 2.11
N SER A 225 -13.15 -14.19 1.10
CA SER A 225 -13.77 -15.53 1.21
C SER A 225 -12.76 -16.67 1.18
N ASP A 226 -11.56 -16.43 0.62
CA ASP A 226 -10.50 -17.44 0.47
C ASP A 226 -9.14 -16.73 0.44
N ALA A 227 -8.47 -16.64 1.59
CA ALA A 227 -7.20 -15.93 1.73
C ALA A 227 -6.06 -16.51 0.86
N THR A 228 -6.19 -17.74 0.37
CA THR A 228 -5.22 -18.31 -0.59
C THR A 228 -5.33 -17.69 -1.97
N LYS A 229 -6.39 -16.91 -2.23
CA LYS A 229 -6.63 -16.22 -3.50
C LYS A 229 -6.63 -14.72 -3.33
N GLY A 230 -6.33 -14.03 -4.40
CA GLY A 230 -6.35 -12.58 -4.45
C GLY A 230 -6.25 -12.04 -5.85
N TYR A 231 -5.96 -10.76 -5.93
CA TYR A 231 -5.88 -10.01 -7.17
C TYR A 231 -4.49 -9.44 -7.37
N GLY A 232 -4.17 -9.14 -8.60
CA GLY A 232 -2.97 -8.42 -9.00
C GLY A 232 -3.26 -7.43 -10.11
N ILE A 233 -2.40 -6.42 -10.19
CA ILE A 233 -2.34 -5.43 -11.27
C ILE A 233 -1.25 -5.81 -12.26
N SER A 234 -1.40 -5.49 -13.54
CA SER A 234 -0.36 -5.71 -14.55
C SER A 234 0.78 -4.70 -14.39
N MET A 235 1.98 -5.08 -14.80
CA MET A 235 3.10 -4.14 -14.81
C MET A 235 2.87 -2.97 -15.78
N GLU A 236 2.24 -3.22 -16.93
CA GLU A 236 1.91 -2.17 -17.90
C GLU A 236 1.06 -1.07 -17.26
N THR A 237 -0.03 -1.45 -16.58
CA THR A 237 -0.91 -0.49 -15.91
C THR A 237 -0.17 0.28 -14.82
N MET A 238 0.64 -0.40 -14.01
CA MET A 238 1.37 0.22 -12.91
C MET A 238 2.46 1.18 -13.43
N LEU A 239 3.21 0.82 -14.48
CA LEU A 239 4.22 1.69 -15.09
C LEU A 239 3.58 2.92 -15.74
N ASN A 240 2.51 2.73 -16.52
CA ASN A 240 1.78 3.84 -17.14
C ASN A 240 1.24 4.84 -16.09
N ALA A 241 0.82 4.35 -14.92
CA ALA A 241 0.40 5.23 -13.82
C ALA A 241 1.58 6.00 -13.23
N GLY A 242 2.76 5.39 -13.13
CA GLY A 242 3.98 6.04 -12.65
C GLY A 242 4.54 7.10 -13.59
N GLU A 243 4.44 6.90 -14.91
CA GLU A 243 4.90 7.88 -15.92
C GLU A 243 4.06 9.17 -15.97
N ASN A 244 2.86 9.14 -15.40
CA ASN A 244 1.92 10.27 -15.43
C ASN A 244 1.89 11.10 -14.11
N VAL A 245 2.89 10.93 -13.24
CA VAL A 245 2.95 11.59 -11.93
C VAL A 245 4.21 12.45 -11.75
#